data_f6f17b27bcb5692e1257e0b76d392976
#
_entry.id   f6f17b27bcb5692e1257e0b76d392976
#
_cell.length_a   1.000
_cell.length_b   1.000
_cell.length_c   1.000
_cell.angle_alpha   90.00
_cell.angle_beta   90.00
_cell.angle_gamma   90.00
#
_symmetry.space_group_name_H-M   'P 1'
#
loop_
_entity.id
_entity.type
_entity.pdbx_description
1 polymer ?
#
loop_
_entity_poly.entity_id
_entity_poly.type
_entity_poly.pdbx_seq_one_letter_code
_entity_poly.pdbx_strand_id
1 'polypeptide(L)'
;MEVKAGGIATLLTKFRKTLGRLIDGLFVLLAVPIVCILRLLFPIAPVRFGFFFADRIGHFAFDVEYFLASLECDRKSDKYTNLFFLVGKVANQYLLDLAKRELYIHRLVRYLYLADKFVPFGAKALIPARHLTGSRDRRGLYYSTNVHLNFTSEEERRGQKILADIGIESHEKVVCLIVRDSAYLNAE
;
A
#
# COMPACT_ATOMS: atom_id res chain seq x y z
N MET A 1 24.19 34.09 21.27
CA MET A 1 23.70 33.19 22.35
C MET A 1 22.63 32.19 21.88
N GLU A 2 22.58 31.90 20.58
CA GLU A 2 21.53 31.01 19.95
C GLU A 2 21.93 29.54 19.77
N VAL A 3 23.15 29.15 20.08
CA VAL A 3 23.65 27.79 19.83
C VAL A 3 23.19 26.73 20.84
N LYS A 4 22.67 27.12 22.00
CA LYS A 4 22.26 26.17 23.06
C LYS A 4 20.84 25.63 22.95
N ALA A 5 19.93 26.31 22.29
CA ALA A 5 18.54 25.84 22.15
C ALA A 5 18.40 24.65 21.18
N GLY A 6 19.27 24.55 20.18
CA GLY A 6 19.29 23.43 19.25
C GLY A 6 19.74 22.09 19.84
N GLY A 7 20.54 22.09 20.87
CA GLY A 7 21.13 20.89 21.47
C GLY A 7 20.10 19.95 22.13
N ILE A 8 19.24 20.50 22.99
CA ILE A 8 18.24 19.72 23.73
C ILE A 8 17.17 19.14 22.79
N ALA A 9 16.65 19.97 21.89
CA ALA A 9 15.65 19.52 20.88
C ALA A 9 16.21 18.40 19.98
N THR A 10 17.49 18.52 19.58
CA THR A 10 18.18 17.50 18.79
C THR A 10 18.38 16.21 19.58
N LEU A 11 18.73 16.31 20.86
CA LEU A 11 18.89 15.15 21.75
C LEU A 11 17.54 14.44 21.96
N LEU A 12 16.47 15.17 22.25
CA LEU A 12 15.12 14.62 22.39
C LEU A 12 14.66 13.93 21.11
N THR A 13 14.94 14.53 19.96
CA THR A 13 14.58 13.93 18.65
C THR A 13 15.36 12.64 18.41
N LYS A 14 16.66 12.61 18.72
CA LYS A 14 17.49 11.39 18.62
C LYS A 14 17.01 10.31 19.59
N PHE A 15 16.74 10.68 20.84
CA PHE A 15 16.22 9.75 21.86
C PHE A 15 14.88 9.14 21.40
N ARG A 16 13.93 9.95 20.94
CA ARG A 16 12.65 9.49 20.43
C ARG A 16 12.81 8.53 19.23
N LYS A 17 13.73 8.85 18.32
CA LYS A 17 14.03 7.97 17.17
C LYS A 17 14.65 6.64 17.63
N THR A 18 15.57 6.67 18.59
CA THR A 18 16.21 5.46 19.13
C THR A 18 15.20 4.59 19.87
N LEU A 19 14.38 5.19 20.73
CA LEU A 19 13.31 4.48 21.42
C LEU A 19 12.30 3.85 20.43
N GLY A 20 11.91 4.58 19.38
CA GLY A 20 11.07 4.05 18.32
C GLY A 20 11.67 2.82 17.64
N ARG A 21 12.98 2.84 17.35
CA ARG A 21 13.69 1.68 16.75
C ARG A 21 13.74 0.47 17.70
N LEU A 22 13.92 0.71 19.00
CA LEU A 22 13.91 -0.36 20.01
C LEU A 22 12.52 -1.02 20.10
N ILE A 23 11.47 -0.20 20.11
CA ILE A 23 10.09 -0.67 20.10
C ILE A 23 9.80 -1.47 18.81
N ASP A 24 10.18 -0.95 17.64
CA ASP A 24 10.05 -1.66 16.38
C ASP A 24 10.80 -3.00 16.41
N GLY A 25 12.03 -3.02 16.95
CA GLY A 25 12.83 -4.24 17.11
C GLY A 25 12.15 -5.28 18.01
N LEU A 26 11.53 -4.84 19.11
CA LEU A 26 10.75 -5.72 20.00
C LEU A 26 9.54 -6.33 19.27
N PHE A 27 8.79 -5.53 18.51
CA PHE A 27 7.68 -6.05 17.71
C PHE A 27 8.12 -7.04 16.64
N VAL A 28 9.28 -6.81 15.99
CA VAL A 28 9.85 -7.79 15.05
C VAL A 28 10.21 -9.08 15.78
N LEU A 29 10.84 -9.00 16.95
CA LEU A 29 11.19 -10.18 17.75
C LEU A 29 9.96 -11.00 18.15
N LEU A 30 8.90 -10.33 18.59
CA LEU A 30 7.61 -10.95 18.91
C LEU A 30 6.91 -11.55 17.67
N ALA A 31 7.18 -11.03 16.49
CA ALA A 31 6.62 -11.53 15.25
C ALA A 31 7.33 -12.82 14.75
N VAL A 32 8.59 -13.08 15.15
CA VAL A 32 9.36 -14.25 14.71
C VAL A 32 8.64 -15.58 14.97
N PRO A 33 8.16 -15.91 16.19
CA PRO A 33 7.47 -17.17 16.43
C PRO A 33 6.19 -17.30 15.60
N ILE A 34 5.45 -16.21 15.37
CA ILE A 34 4.27 -16.21 14.52
C ILE A 34 4.65 -16.57 13.10
N VAL A 35 5.69 -15.95 12.57
CA VAL A 35 6.19 -16.23 11.22
C VAL A 35 6.69 -17.67 11.11
N CYS A 36 7.39 -18.19 12.11
CA CYS A 36 7.81 -19.60 12.11
C CYS A 36 6.61 -20.55 12.00
N ILE A 37 5.54 -20.30 12.75
CA ILE A 37 4.29 -21.09 12.65
C ILE A 37 3.70 -20.97 11.24
N LEU A 38 3.60 -19.76 10.71
CA LEU A 38 3.08 -19.54 9.35
C LEU A 38 3.92 -20.22 8.27
N ARG A 39 5.25 -20.37 8.48
CA ARG A 39 6.13 -21.09 7.55
C ARG A 39 5.98 -22.61 7.67
N LEU A 40 5.75 -23.12 8.85
CA LEU A 40 5.40 -24.54 9.04
C LEU A 40 4.07 -24.89 8.37
N LEU A 41 3.09 -23.98 8.46
CA LEU A 41 1.77 -24.15 7.87
C LEU A 41 1.72 -23.76 6.38
N PHE A 42 2.80 -23.24 5.80
CA PHE A 42 2.82 -22.74 4.43
C PHE A 42 2.35 -23.73 3.36
N PRO A 43 2.61 -25.04 3.45
CA PRO A 43 2.09 -26.00 2.47
C PRO A 43 0.57 -26.13 2.46
N ILE A 44 -0.10 -25.83 3.60
CA ILE A 44 -1.55 -25.98 3.81
C ILE A 44 -2.24 -24.62 3.70
N ALA A 45 -1.66 -23.59 4.32
CA ALA A 45 -2.19 -22.22 4.36
C ALA A 45 -1.08 -21.22 3.98
N PRO A 46 -0.81 -21.06 2.69
CA PRO A 46 0.30 -20.21 2.25
C PRO A 46 -0.03 -18.73 2.42
N VAL A 47 0.62 -18.11 3.41
CA VAL A 47 0.53 -16.66 3.69
C VAL A 47 1.74 -15.96 3.09
N ARG A 48 1.51 -14.88 2.34
CA ARG A 48 2.55 -14.03 1.74
C ARG A 48 2.44 -12.61 2.27
N PHE A 49 3.59 -11.93 2.37
CA PHE A 49 3.67 -10.55 2.83
C PHE A 49 4.18 -9.64 1.73
N GLY A 50 3.59 -8.46 1.62
CA GLY A 50 3.98 -7.42 0.69
C GLY A 50 3.81 -6.02 1.26
N PHE A 51 4.12 -5.02 0.45
CA PHE A 51 3.91 -3.62 0.81
C PHE A 51 3.58 -2.78 -0.43
N PHE A 52 2.99 -1.61 -0.20
CA PHE A 52 2.79 -0.58 -1.22
C PHE A 52 3.33 0.76 -0.73
N PHE A 53 3.85 1.56 -1.65
CA PHE A 53 4.15 2.95 -1.40
C PHE A 53 2.86 3.77 -1.47
N ALA A 54 2.51 4.47 -0.38
CA ALA A 54 1.25 5.21 -0.29
C ALA A 54 1.41 6.73 -0.33
N ASP A 55 2.65 7.23 -0.42
CA ASP A 55 3.02 8.65 -0.42
C ASP A 55 2.71 9.37 -1.75
N ARG A 56 2.48 8.62 -2.82
CA ARG A 56 2.14 9.14 -4.15
C ARG A 56 0.89 8.46 -4.69
N ILE A 57 -0.16 9.24 -4.91
CA ILE A 57 -1.46 8.74 -5.33
C ILE A 57 -1.38 7.87 -6.60
N GLY A 58 -0.64 8.31 -7.62
CA GLY A 58 -0.50 7.57 -8.87
C GLY A 58 0.21 6.23 -8.68
N HIS A 59 1.33 6.20 -7.95
CA HIS A 59 2.03 4.94 -7.67
C HIS A 59 1.14 3.99 -6.89
N PHE A 60 0.46 4.48 -5.85
CA PHE A 60 -0.39 3.64 -5.01
C PHE A 60 -1.54 3.03 -5.81
N ALA A 61 -2.26 3.84 -6.62
CA ALA A 61 -3.36 3.36 -7.44
C ALA A 61 -2.91 2.29 -8.44
N PHE A 62 -1.87 2.61 -9.22
CA PHE A 62 -1.37 1.69 -10.25
C PHE A 62 -0.75 0.42 -9.68
N ASP A 63 -0.02 0.50 -8.58
CA ASP A 63 0.62 -0.68 -7.99
C ASP A 63 -0.41 -1.64 -7.38
N VAL A 64 -1.46 -1.11 -6.74
CA VAL A 64 -2.57 -1.91 -6.22
C VAL A 64 -3.33 -2.58 -7.36
N GLU A 65 -3.75 -1.81 -8.36
CA GLU A 65 -4.49 -2.32 -9.52
C GLU A 65 -3.67 -3.36 -10.29
N TYR A 66 -2.37 -3.12 -10.51
CA TYR A 66 -1.48 -4.06 -11.17
C TYR A 66 -1.35 -5.38 -10.41
N PHE A 67 -1.28 -5.30 -9.07
CA PHE A 67 -1.25 -6.50 -8.24
C PHE A 67 -2.55 -7.30 -8.39
N LEU A 68 -3.71 -6.65 -8.31
CA LEU A 68 -5.03 -7.30 -8.47
C LEU A 68 -5.17 -7.92 -9.87
N ALA A 69 -4.82 -7.19 -10.93
CA ALA A 69 -4.78 -7.69 -12.30
C ALA A 69 -3.84 -8.91 -12.43
N SER A 70 -2.71 -8.91 -11.73
CA SER A 70 -1.81 -10.06 -11.73
C SER A 70 -2.39 -11.29 -11.02
N LEU A 71 -3.24 -11.09 -10.01
CA LEU A 71 -3.96 -12.18 -9.35
C LEU A 71 -5.02 -12.78 -10.29
N GLU A 72 -5.78 -11.96 -11.00
CA GLU A 72 -6.78 -12.41 -11.97
C GLU A 72 -6.13 -13.25 -13.07
N CYS A 73 -4.97 -12.85 -13.58
CA CYS A 73 -4.24 -13.60 -14.62
C CYS A 73 -3.54 -14.86 -14.10
N ASP A 74 -3.18 -14.93 -12.84
CA ASP A 74 -2.46 -16.06 -12.26
C ASP A 74 -3.41 -16.98 -11.47
N ARG A 75 -3.96 -18.00 -12.14
CA ARG A 75 -4.86 -19.00 -11.53
C ARG A 75 -4.29 -19.72 -10.29
N LYS A 76 -2.98 -19.65 -10.06
CA LYS A 76 -2.34 -20.19 -8.85
C LYS A 76 -2.43 -19.23 -7.67
N SER A 77 -2.85 -17.99 -7.90
CA SER A 77 -2.88 -16.94 -6.87
C SER A 77 -3.96 -17.17 -5.81
N ASP A 78 -5.06 -17.85 -6.14
CA ASP A 78 -6.19 -18.12 -5.23
C ASP A 78 -5.82 -18.96 -4.01
N LYS A 79 -4.65 -19.59 -4.05
CA LYS A 79 -4.13 -20.39 -2.93
C LYS A 79 -3.47 -19.54 -1.85
N TYR A 80 -3.12 -18.28 -2.14
CA TYR A 80 -2.32 -17.46 -1.24
C TYR A 80 -3.17 -16.43 -0.49
N THR A 81 -2.99 -16.36 0.83
CA THR A 81 -3.45 -15.21 1.61
C THR A 81 -2.38 -14.12 1.53
N ASN A 82 -2.71 -13.00 0.89
CA ASN A 82 -1.79 -11.90 0.68
C ASN A 82 -2.04 -10.79 1.72
N LEU A 83 -1.04 -10.47 2.52
CA LEU A 83 -1.10 -9.46 3.58
C LEU A 83 -0.15 -8.31 3.24
N PHE A 84 -0.63 -7.08 3.35
CA PHE A 84 0.14 -5.88 2.98
C PHE A 84 0.26 -4.88 4.13
N PHE A 85 1.31 -4.08 4.06
CA PHE A 85 1.44 -2.85 4.83
C PHE A 85 1.80 -1.69 3.90
N LEU A 86 1.64 -0.47 4.41
CA LEU A 86 1.95 0.74 3.65
C LEU A 86 3.28 1.33 4.08
N VAL A 87 4.03 1.85 3.12
CA VAL A 87 5.24 2.63 3.29
C VAL A 87 4.94 4.07 2.91
N GLY A 88 5.38 5.01 3.76
CA GLY A 88 5.11 6.43 3.59
C GLY A 88 3.76 6.88 4.17
N LYS A 89 3.50 8.19 4.07
CA LYS A 89 2.23 8.80 4.48
C LYS A 89 1.19 8.55 3.39
N VAL A 90 -0.03 8.19 3.79
CA VAL A 90 -1.13 7.97 2.84
C VAL A 90 -1.49 9.28 2.16
N ALA A 91 -1.29 9.35 0.84
CA ALA A 91 -1.58 10.54 0.02
C ALA A 91 -3.09 10.73 -0.23
N ASN A 92 -3.86 9.64 -0.26
CA ASN A 92 -5.31 9.68 -0.47
C ASN A 92 -5.99 8.58 0.35
N GLN A 93 -6.77 8.99 1.36
CA GLN A 93 -7.47 8.07 2.26
C GLN A 93 -8.55 7.27 1.54
N TYR A 94 -9.28 7.90 0.63
CA TYR A 94 -10.33 7.24 -0.12
C TYR A 94 -9.80 6.10 -1.01
N LEU A 95 -8.67 6.34 -1.67
CA LEU A 95 -7.99 5.28 -2.43
C LEU A 95 -7.52 4.12 -1.54
N LEU A 96 -7.08 4.43 -0.31
CA LEU A 96 -6.77 3.38 0.67
C LEU A 96 -8.00 2.56 1.04
N ASP A 97 -9.14 3.21 1.20
CA ASP A 97 -10.40 2.53 1.55
C ASP A 97 -10.87 1.63 0.39
N LEU A 98 -10.73 2.07 -0.87
CA LEU A 98 -10.95 1.23 -2.04
C LEU A 98 -10.00 0.01 -2.04
N ALA A 99 -8.69 0.23 -1.83
CA ALA A 99 -7.72 -0.85 -1.80
C ALA A 99 -7.99 -1.87 -0.67
N LYS A 100 -8.48 -1.42 0.48
CA LYS A 100 -8.84 -2.30 1.61
C LYS A 100 -10.09 -3.15 1.39
N ARG A 101 -10.93 -2.82 0.41
CA ARG A 101 -12.04 -3.68 0.01
C ARG A 101 -11.55 -4.95 -0.67
N GLU A 102 -10.46 -4.83 -1.42
CA GLU A 102 -9.89 -5.91 -2.22
C GLU A 102 -8.71 -6.62 -1.54
N LEU A 103 -7.97 -5.91 -0.66
CA LEU A 103 -6.72 -6.38 -0.09
C LEU A 103 -6.67 -6.22 1.43
N TYR A 104 -6.03 -7.18 2.09
CA TYR A 104 -5.76 -7.08 3.52
C TYR A 104 -4.56 -6.18 3.78
N ILE A 105 -4.81 -4.93 4.19
CA ILE A 105 -3.78 -3.92 4.43
C ILE A 105 -3.81 -3.52 5.91
N HIS A 106 -2.74 -3.82 6.65
CA HIS A 106 -2.65 -3.49 8.06
C HIS A 106 -1.20 -3.19 8.49
N ARG A 107 -1.02 -2.19 9.38
CA ARG A 107 0.32 -1.72 9.82
C ARG A 107 1.18 -2.81 10.48
N LEU A 108 0.57 -3.74 11.20
CA LEU A 108 1.30 -4.81 11.90
C LEU A 108 1.94 -5.81 10.95
N VAL A 109 1.45 -5.93 9.71
CA VAL A 109 2.04 -6.79 8.69
C VAL A 109 3.50 -6.42 8.41
N ARG A 110 3.90 -5.15 8.63
CA ARG A 110 5.29 -4.71 8.54
C ARG A 110 6.22 -5.54 9.42
N TYR A 111 5.81 -5.83 10.65
CA TYR A 111 6.65 -6.58 11.58
C TYR A 111 6.76 -8.05 11.17
N LEU A 112 5.68 -8.66 10.68
CA LEU A 112 5.69 -9.99 10.10
C LEU A 112 6.60 -10.05 8.86
N TYR A 113 6.50 -9.07 7.96
CA TYR A 113 7.34 -8.95 6.78
C TYR A 113 8.83 -8.83 7.15
N LEU A 114 9.16 -8.03 8.16
CA LEU A 114 10.53 -7.86 8.63
C LEU A 114 11.06 -9.12 9.32
N ALA A 115 10.26 -9.75 10.18
CA ALA A 115 10.60 -10.99 10.86
C ALA A 115 10.84 -12.13 9.85
N ASP A 116 10.06 -12.19 8.77
CA ASP A 116 10.16 -13.21 7.73
C ASP A 116 11.52 -13.23 7.01
N LYS A 117 12.22 -12.10 6.97
CA LYS A 117 13.57 -12.00 6.40
C LYS A 117 14.62 -12.76 7.23
N PHE A 118 14.35 -13.01 8.51
CA PHE A 118 15.25 -13.71 9.42
C PHE A 118 14.90 -15.20 9.57
N VAL A 119 13.73 -15.61 9.06
CA VAL A 119 13.30 -17.01 9.15
C VAL A 119 13.72 -17.77 7.90
N PRO A 120 14.29 -19.00 8.03
CA PRO A 120 14.61 -19.86 6.90
C PRO A 120 13.38 -20.06 6.00
N PHE A 121 13.60 -20.03 4.68
CA PHE A 121 12.55 -20.13 3.65
C PHE A 121 11.58 -18.94 3.53
N GLY A 122 11.72 -17.89 4.35
CA GLY A 122 10.88 -16.68 4.31
C GLY A 122 10.85 -15.98 2.95
N ALA A 123 11.97 -15.97 2.22
CA ALA A 123 12.06 -15.31 0.91
C ALA A 123 11.03 -15.80 -0.12
N LYS A 124 10.57 -17.06 -0.03
CA LYS A 124 9.53 -17.61 -0.92
C LYS A 124 8.13 -17.07 -0.62
N ALA A 125 7.95 -16.56 0.57
CA ALA A 125 6.68 -16.04 1.04
C ALA A 125 6.57 -14.51 0.94
N LEU A 126 7.63 -13.83 0.53
CA LEU A 126 7.55 -12.41 0.22
C LEU A 126 6.99 -12.22 -1.18
N ILE A 127 6.02 -11.34 -1.30
CA ILE A 127 5.48 -10.95 -2.60
C ILE A 127 6.58 -10.21 -3.35
N PRO A 128 6.97 -10.69 -4.55
CA PRO A 128 8.00 -10.00 -5.33
C PRO A 128 7.59 -8.57 -5.62
N ALA A 129 8.52 -7.63 -5.52
CA ALA A 129 8.26 -6.20 -5.75
C ALA A 129 7.89 -5.83 -7.22
N ARG A 130 7.56 -6.82 -8.04
CA ARG A 130 7.16 -6.62 -9.45
C ARG A 130 5.88 -5.79 -9.58
N HIS A 131 4.98 -5.86 -8.59
CA HIS A 131 3.76 -5.05 -8.56
C HIS A 131 4.05 -3.56 -8.33
N LEU A 132 5.20 -3.21 -7.72
CA LEU A 132 5.60 -1.82 -7.52
C LEU A 132 6.03 -1.09 -8.82
N THR A 133 5.87 -1.73 -9.94
CA THR A 133 6.10 -1.16 -11.27
C THR A 133 4.82 -1.04 -12.10
N GLY A 134 3.66 -1.03 -11.44
CA GLY A 134 2.35 -1.00 -12.07
C GLY A 134 2.16 0.16 -13.06
N SER A 135 2.76 1.32 -12.80
CA SER A 135 2.77 2.46 -13.71
C SER A 135 3.45 2.17 -15.07
N ARG A 136 4.15 1.03 -15.20
CA ARG A 136 4.82 0.57 -16.41
C ARG A 136 4.31 -0.80 -16.82
N ASP A 137 3.03 -0.96 -17.01
CA ASP A 137 2.42 -2.26 -17.34
C ASP A 137 3.13 -2.98 -18.51
N ARG A 138 4.25 -3.65 -18.19
CA ARG A 138 5.08 -4.37 -19.16
C ARG A 138 4.43 -5.66 -19.66
N ARG A 139 3.39 -6.11 -18.99
CA ARG A 139 2.69 -7.35 -19.31
C ARG A 139 1.36 -7.12 -20.02
N GLY A 140 0.93 -5.86 -20.17
CA GLY A 140 -0.37 -5.51 -20.74
C GLY A 140 -1.56 -5.98 -19.91
N LEU A 141 -1.40 -6.08 -18.57
CA LEU A 141 -2.43 -6.61 -17.69
C LEU A 141 -3.67 -5.73 -17.66
N TYR A 142 -3.52 -4.41 -17.70
CA TYR A 142 -4.65 -3.47 -17.69
C TYR A 142 -5.58 -3.61 -18.89
N TYR A 143 -5.09 -4.16 -20.01
CA TYR A 143 -5.91 -4.41 -21.19
C TYR A 143 -6.54 -5.80 -21.22
N SER A 144 -6.04 -6.71 -20.39
CA SER A 144 -6.45 -8.13 -20.39
C SER A 144 -7.27 -8.53 -19.17
N THR A 145 -7.44 -7.62 -18.20
CA THR A 145 -8.20 -7.87 -16.98
C THR A 145 -9.29 -6.81 -16.77
N ASN A 146 -10.20 -7.08 -15.87
CA ASN A 146 -11.19 -6.11 -15.43
C ASN A 146 -10.55 -5.06 -14.50
N VAL A 147 -11.23 -3.92 -14.31
CA VAL A 147 -10.89 -2.94 -13.30
C VAL A 147 -11.31 -3.49 -11.93
N HIS A 148 -10.39 -3.45 -10.95
CA HIS A 148 -10.64 -4.01 -9.61
C HIS A 148 -10.99 -2.93 -8.57
N LEU A 149 -10.39 -1.74 -8.68
CA LEU A 149 -10.69 -0.62 -7.79
C LEU A 149 -11.95 0.12 -8.25
N ASN A 150 -13.10 -0.46 -7.94
CA ASN A 150 -14.40 0.05 -8.38
C ASN A 150 -15.11 0.85 -7.29
N PHE A 151 -15.90 1.83 -7.71
CA PHE A 151 -16.85 2.51 -6.85
C PHE A 151 -18.05 1.61 -6.56
N THR A 152 -18.65 1.76 -5.38
CA THR A 152 -19.94 1.17 -5.08
C THR A 152 -21.05 1.91 -5.83
N SER A 153 -22.21 1.27 -6.03
CA SER A 153 -23.36 1.91 -6.66
C SER A 153 -23.79 3.19 -5.92
N GLU A 154 -23.61 3.24 -4.61
CA GLU A 154 -23.91 4.44 -3.81
C GLU A 154 -22.90 5.56 -4.07
N GLU A 155 -21.61 5.24 -4.20
CA GLU A 155 -20.56 6.22 -4.54
C GLU A 155 -20.74 6.76 -5.95
N GLU A 156 -21.08 5.89 -6.92
CA GLU A 156 -21.44 6.29 -8.28
C GLU A 156 -22.63 7.24 -8.29
N ARG A 157 -23.71 6.89 -7.59
CA ARG A 157 -24.90 7.74 -7.49
C ARG A 157 -24.57 9.10 -6.85
N ARG A 158 -23.73 9.11 -5.82
CA ARG A 158 -23.26 10.34 -5.18
C ARG A 158 -22.41 11.18 -6.13
N GLY A 159 -21.51 10.55 -6.89
CA GLY A 159 -20.72 11.21 -7.92
C GLY A 159 -21.58 11.86 -8.99
N GLN A 160 -22.57 11.14 -9.52
CA GLN A 160 -23.51 11.65 -10.52
C GLN A 160 -24.31 12.85 -9.97
N LYS A 161 -24.75 12.78 -8.71
CA LYS A 161 -25.43 13.91 -8.08
C LYS A 161 -24.54 15.15 -7.99
N ILE A 162 -23.27 14.98 -7.58
CA ILE A 162 -22.31 16.10 -7.50
C ILE A 162 -22.10 16.72 -8.89
N LEU A 163 -21.97 15.89 -9.93
CA LEU A 163 -21.83 16.37 -11.32
C LEU A 163 -23.07 17.18 -11.74
N ALA A 164 -24.26 16.69 -11.46
CA ALA A 164 -25.49 17.38 -11.74
C ALA A 164 -25.62 18.73 -10.98
N ASP A 165 -25.23 18.74 -9.70
CA ASP A 165 -25.26 19.96 -8.86
C ASP A 165 -24.33 21.07 -9.38
N ILE A 166 -23.25 20.73 -10.12
CA ILE A 166 -22.36 21.69 -10.79
C ILE A 166 -22.71 21.92 -12.25
N GLY A 167 -23.88 21.45 -12.71
CA GLY A 167 -24.42 21.71 -14.04
C GLY A 167 -23.95 20.77 -15.14
N ILE A 168 -23.33 19.63 -14.80
CA ILE A 168 -22.90 18.60 -15.78
C ILE A 168 -24.02 17.56 -15.89
N GLU A 169 -24.59 17.42 -17.07
CA GLU A 169 -25.62 16.42 -17.32
C GLU A 169 -25.06 15.05 -17.67
N SER A 170 -25.86 13.99 -17.46
CA SER A 170 -25.42 12.61 -17.62
C SER A 170 -25.00 12.22 -19.05
N HIS A 171 -25.41 12.98 -20.05
CA HIS A 171 -25.06 12.79 -21.46
C HIS A 171 -23.80 13.55 -21.89
N GLU A 172 -23.28 14.44 -21.04
CA GLU A 172 -22.11 15.26 -21.34
C GLU A 172 -20.80 14.48 -21.12
N LYS A 173 -19.84 14.72 -22.00
CA LYS A 173 -18.50 14.14 -21.87
C LYS A 173 -17.64 15.06 -21.01
N VAL A 174 -17.17 14.54 -19.87
CA VAL A 174 -16.32 15.28 -18.95
C VAL A 174 -14.84 14.97 -19.24
N VAL A 175 -14.04 16.02 -19.38
CA VAL A 175 -12.58 15.91 -19.49
C VAL A 175 -11.95 16.54 -18.26
N CYS A 176 -11.23 15.74 -17.47
CA CYS A 176 -10.51 16.22 -16.31
C CYS A 176 -9.09 16.62 -16.70
N LEU A 177 -8.70 17.88 -16.50
CA LEU A 177 -7.35 18.37 -16.66
C LEU A 177 -6.67 18.44 -15.29
N ILE A 178 -5.59 17.64 -15.11
CA ILE A 178 -4.77 17.68 -13.89
C ILE A 178 -3.53 18.51 -14.18
N VAL A 179 -3.42 19.68 -13.55
CA VAL A 179 -2.25 20.55 -13.66
C VAL A 179 -1.48 20.48 -12.34
N ARG A 180 -0.17 20.28 -12.47
CA ARG A 180 0.77 20.34 -11.34
C ARG A 180 1.65 21.57 -11.50
N ASP A 181 1.83 22.31 -10.43
CA ASP A 181 2.81 23.37 -10.33
C ASP A 181 4.08 22.90 -9.59
N SER A 182 5.10 23.77 -9.55
CA SER A 182 6.36 23.49 -8.86
C SER A 182 6.22 23.38 -7.34
N ALA A 183 5.14 23.91 -6.75
CA ALA A 183 4.89 23.85 -5.31
C ALA A 183 4.57 22.42 -4.83
N TYR A 184 4.12 21.54 -5.72
CA TYR A 184 3.81 20.16 -5.38
C TYR A 184 5.00 19.37 -4.81
N LEU A 185 6.24 19.69 -5.23
CA LEU A 185 7.45 19.02 -4.77
C LEU A 185 8.16 19.75 -3.61
N ASN A 186 7.75 20.97 -3.29
CA ASN A 186 8.36 21.79 -2.25
C ASN A 186 7.64 21.71 -0.90
N ALA A 187 6.65 20.82 -0.76
CA ALA A 187 5.85 20.62 0.45
C ALA A 187 6.38 19.48 1.36
N GLU A 188 7.66 19.07 1.16
CA GLU A 188 8.35 18.06 1.99
C GLU A 188 9.23 18.71 3.06
#